data_d876021ba20a52ec0363bc82e37c87f4
#
_entry.id   d876021ba20a52ec0363bc82e37c87f4
#
_cell.length_a   1.000
_cell.length_b   1.000
_cell.length_c   1.000
_cell.angle_alpha   90.00
_cell.angle_beta   90.00
_cell.angle_gamma   90.00
#
_symmetry.space_group_name_H-M   'P 1'
#
loop_
_entity.id
_entity.type
_entity.pdbx_description
1 polymer ?
#
loop_
_entity_poly.entity_id
_entity_poly.type
_entity_poly.pdbx_seq_one_letter_code
_entity_poly.pdbx_strand_id
1 'polypeptide(L)'
;MNPFPRAELDAAFANYQQVVDEIATSREWERFADLFTPDATYIEHAYGTFQGRAEIREWIVRTMTTFPGSSMVAFPPRWSVIDEERGWVVCEIRNIMADPGDRSVHEEPNITILRYAGEGLFASEEDVYNPMRYLPMVRDWAMVANAHGRLPSNAHRWMETYAPGWNG
;
A
#
# COMPACT_ATOMS: atom_id res chain seq x y z
N MET A 1 0.23 5.68 32.38
CA MET A 1 -0.87 4.75 32.03
C MET A 1 -0.86 4.71 30.52
N ASN A 2 -0.63 3.54 29.92
CA ASN A 2 -0.66 3.42 28.47
C ASN A 2 -2.06 3.78 27.99
N PRO A 3 -2.22 4.64 27.00
CA PRO A 3 -3.53 5.05 26.53
C PRO A 3 -4.33 3.86 25.95
N PHE A 4 -3.63 2.85 25.42
CA PHE A 4 -4.25 1.67 24.81
C PHE A 4 -3.59 0.37 25.30
N PRO A 5 -4.38 -0.65 25.71
CA PRO A 5 -3.85 -1.97 26.04
C PRO A 5 -3.18 -2.63 24.84
N ARG A 6 -2.11 -3.38 25.04
CA ARG A 6 -1.42 -4.13 23.99
C ARG A 6 -2.37 -5.00 23.17
N ALA A 7 -3.28 -5.71 23.82
CA ALA A 7 -4.24 -6.58 23.15
C ALA A 7 -5.20 -5.83 22.20
N GLU A 8 -5.53 -4.56 22.51
CA GLU A 8 -6.34 -3.72 21.63
C GLU A 8 -5.58 -3.30 20.38
N LEU A 9 -4.30 -2.92 20.52
CA LEU A 9 -3.42 -2.59 19.41
C LEU A 9 -3.16 -3.81 18.51
N ASP A 10 -2.91 -4.98 19.10
CA ASP A 10 -2.77 -6.24 18.35
C ASP A 10 -4.03 -6.56 17.54
N ALA A 11 -5.22 -6.40 18.16
CA ALA A 11 -6.49 -6.65 17.50
C ALA A 11 -6.78 -5.64 16.38
N ALA A 12 -6.49 -4.35 16.60
CA ALA A 12 -6.65 -3.31 15.57
C ALA A 12 -5.74 -3.55 14.37
N PHE A 13 -4.47 -3.93 14.62
CA PHE A 13 -3.53 -4.24 13.53
C PHE A 13 -3.93 -5.52 12.79
N ALA A 14 -4.38 -6.56 13.49
CA ALA A 14 -4.89 -7.78 12.85
C ALA A 14 -6.10 -7.48 11.96
N ASN A 15 -7.03 -6.63 12.41
CA ASN A 15 -8.16 -6.18 11.59
C ASN A 15 -7.70 -5.37 10.37
N TYR A 16 -6.73 -4.46 10.53
CA TYR A 16 -6.13 -3.72 9.42
C TYR A 16 -5.61 -4.68 8.35
N GLN A 17 -4.79 -5.66 8.73
CA GLN A 17 -4.24 -6.66 7.82
C GLN A 17 -5.32 -7.47 7.12
N GLN A 18 -6.32 -7.93 7.86
CA GLN A 18 -7.44 -8.69 7.30
C GLN A 18 -8.21 -7.88 6.25
N VAL A 19 -8.54 -6.63 6.56
CA VAL A 19 -9.25 -5.75 5.61
C VAL A 19 -8.41 -5.50 4.38
N VAL A 20 -7.10 -5.23 4.52
CA VAL A 20 -6.19 -5.03 3.39
C VAL A 20 -6.13 -6.28 2.50
N ASP A 21 -6.04 -7.49 3.06
CA ASP A 21 -6.05 -8.75 2.31
C ASP A 21 -7.38 -8.97 1.57
N GLU A 22 -8.51 -8.67 2.22
CA GLU A 22 -9.83 -8.75 1.60
C GLU A 22 -9.95 -7.81 0.40
N ILE A 23 -9.60 -6.53 0.57
CA ILE A 23 -9.71 -5.53 -0.49
C ILE A 23 -8.69 -5.74 -1.61
N ALA A 24 -7.51 -6.27 -1.31
CA ALA A 24 -6.54 -6.66 -2.34
C ALA A 24 -7.10 -7.71 -3.29
N THR A 25 -8.00 -8.58 -2.80
CA THR A 25 -8.68 -9.61 -3.58
C THR A 25 -9.94 -9.07 -4.26
N SER A 26 -10.82 -8.37 -3.51
CA SER A 26 -12.10 -7.84 -4.02
C SER A 26 -11.96 -6.60 -4.89
N ARG A 27 -10.86 -5.86 -4.73
CA ARG A 27 -10.61 -4.55 -5.35
C ARG A 27 -11.53 -3.42 -4.87
N GLU A 28 -12.22 -3.61 -3.75
CA GLU A 28 -13.09 -2.61 -3.12
C GLU A 28 -12.27 -1.61 -2.29
N TRP A 29 -11.35 -0.88 -2.93
CA TRP A 29 -10.37 -0.01 -2.27
C TRP A 29 -10.99 1.14 -1.48
N GLU A 30 -12.23 1.53 -1.75
CA GLU A 30 -12.98 2.50 -0.96
C GLU A 30 -13.13 2.10 0.52
N ARG A 31 -13.13 0.79 0.83
CA ARG A 31 -13.20 0.24 2.19
C ARG A 31 -11.95 0.51 3.01
N PHE A 32 -10.81 0.75 2.36
CA PHE A 32 -9.55 1.06 3.07
C PHE A 32 -9.69 2.29 3.97
N ALA A 33 -10.40 3.32 3.50
CA ALA A 33 -10.59 4.54 4.25
C ALA A 33 -11.43 4.35 5.54
N ASP A 34 -12.20 3.26 5.64
CA ASP A 34 -13.00 2.97 6.83
C ASP A 34 -12.16 2.47 8.02
N LEU A 35 -10.88 2.17 7.81
CA LEU A 35 -9.88 1.88 8.86
C LEU A 35 -9.45 3.12 9.66
N PHE A 36 -9.82 4.31 9.21
CA PHE A 36 -9.33 5.58 9.75
C PHE A 36 -10.43 6.40 10.41
N THR A 37 -10.02 7.28 11.34
CA THR A 37 -10.95 8.29 11.91
C THR A 37 -11.42 9.27 10.83
N PRO A 38 -12.57 9.96 11.02
CA PRO A 38 -13.09 10.92 10.03
C PRO A 38 -12.10 12.03 9.67
N ASP A 39 -11.23 12.43 10.62
CA ASP A 39 -10.24 13.51 10.52
C ASP A 39 -8.80 13.01 10.36
N ALA A 40 -8.61 11.74 10.06
CA ALA A 40 -7.30 11.11 9.94
C ALA A 40 -6.39 11.78 8.91
N THR A 41 -5.08 11.61 9.10
CA THR A 41 -4.06 12.07 8.16
C THR A 41 -3.35 10.88 7.52
N TYR A 42 -3.25 10.87 6.20
CA TYR A 42 -2.41 9.91 5.47
C TYR A 42 -1.24 10.66 4.82
N ILE A 43 -0.02 10.21 5.09
CA ILE A 43 1.21 10.80 4.56
C ILE A 43 1.87 9.80 3.60
N GLU A 44 1.92 10.18 2.34
CA GLU A 44 2.60 9.44 1.29
C GLU A 44 3.71 10.32 0.71
N HIS A 45 4.98 9.93 0.95
CA HIS A 45 6.12 10.82 0.71
C HIS A 45 6.36 11.21 -0.76
N ALA A 46 5.86 10.43 -1.73
CA ALA A 46 5.96 10.77 -3.14
C ALA A 46 4.75 11.55 -3.68
N TYR A 47 3.58 11.45 -3.02
CA TYR A 47 2.32 12.02 -3.53
C TYR A 47 1.74 13.13 -2.65
N GLY A 48 2.11 13.20 -1.37
CA GLY A 48 1.69 14.26 -0.47
C GLY A 48 0.93 13.79 0.77
N THR A 49 0.17 14.71 1.34
CA THR A 49 -0.60 14.48 2.56
C THR A 49 -2.10 14.63 2.26
N PHE A 50 -2.88 13.66 2.72
CA PHE A 50 -4.33 13.59 2.53
C PHE A 50 -5.01 13.75 3.89
N GLN A 51 -5.96 14.69 3.96
CA GLN A 51 -6.63 15.06 5.21
C GLN A 51 -8.08 14.58 5.22
N GLY A 52 -8.39 13.79 6.24
CA GLY A 52 -9.70 13.21 6.43
C GLY A 52 -10.00 12.00 5.56
N ARG A 53 -10.91 11.19 6.05
CA ARG A 53 -11.32 9.91 5.43
C ARG A 53 -11.74 10.05 3.96
N ALA A 54 -12.34 11.19 3.59
CA ALA A 54 -12.81 11.42 2.21
C ALA A 54 -11.62 11.54 1.24
N GLU A 55 -10.60 12.36 1.57
CA GLU A 55 -9.41 12.50 0.72
C GLU A 55 -8.59 11.21 0.67
N ILE A 56 -8.46 10.50 1.80
CA ILE A 56 -7.81 9.18 1.85
C ILE A 56 -8.51 8.20 0.91
N ARG A 57 -9.85 8.16 0.92
CA ARG A 57 -10.63 7.28 0.02
C ARG A 57 -10.40 7.63 -1.45
N GLU A 58 -10.48 8.89 -1.81
CA GLU A 58 -10.25 9.31 -3.18
C GLU A 58 -8.83 8.96 -3.66
N TRP A 59 -7.84 9.21 -2.81
CA TRP A 59 -6.44 8.92 -3.11
C TRP A 59 -6.19 7.42 -3.30
N ILE A 60 -6.62 6.57 -2.35
CA ILE A 60 -6.35 5.13 -2.42
C ILE A 60 -7.06 4.49 -3.62
N VAL A 61 -8.31 4.85 -3.89
CA VAL A 61 -9.04 4.35 -5.06
C VAL A 61 -8.31 4.74 -6.34
N ARG A 62 -7.92 6.01 -6.51
CA ARG A 62 -7.16 6.47 -7.67
C ARG A 62 -5.84 5.73 -7.82
N THR A 63 -5.07 5.59 -6.73
CA THR A 63 -3.76 4.92 -6.74
C THR A 63 -3.88 3.45 -7.12
N MET A 64 -4.83 2.74 -6.51
CA MET A 64 -4.98 1.29 -6.68
C MET A 64 -5.78 0.88 -7.92
N THR A 65 -6.42 1.81 -8.63
CA THR A 65 -7.05 1.58 -9.94
C THR A 65 -6.17 2.00 -11.11
N THR A 66 -5.06 2.69 -10.83
CA THR A 66 -4.09 3.15 -11.84
C THR A 66 -2.80 2.32 -11.74
N PHE A 67 -2.14 2.05 -12.87
CA PHE A 67 -0.84 1.39 -12.87
C PHE A 67 0.22 2.29 -12.17
N PRO A 68 1.11 1.75 -11.31
CA PRO A 68 1.35 0.34 -11.01
C PRO A 68 0.44 -0.28 -9.93
N GLY A 69 -0.26 0.49 -9.12
CA GLY A 69 -1.09 0.00 -8.02
C GLY A 69 -2.12 -1.05 -8.46
N SER A 70 -2.73 -0.86 -9.65
CA SER A 70 -3.71 -1.81 -10.21
C SER A 70 -3.13 -3.20 -10.49
N SER A 71 -1.81 -3.33 -10.58
CA SER A 71 -1.11 -4.61 -10.78
C SER A 71 -0.51 -5.18 -9.49
N MET A 72 -0.68 -4.53 -8.34
CA MET A 72 -0.31 -5.08 -7.04
C MET A 72 -1.42 -5.98 -6.51
N VAL A 73 -1.05 -7.11 -5.92
CA VAL A 73 -2.01 -8.17 -5.55
C VAL A 73 -1.97 -8.56 -4.08
N ALA A 74 -0.92 -8.19 -3.33
CA ALA A 74 -0.81 -8.52 -1.92
C ALA A 74 0.10 -7.55 -1.17
N PHE A 75 -0.20 -7.33 0.11
CA PHE A 75 0.48 -6.37 0.99
C PHE A 75 0.78 -6.99 2.38
N PRO A 76 1.39 -8.19 2.45
CA PRO A 76 1.64 -8.83 3.72
C PRO A 76 2.75 -8.12 4.50
N PRO A 77 2.61 -7.97 5.83
CA PRO A 77 3.70 -7.48 6.66
C PRO A 77 4.80 -8.54 6.75
N ARG A 78 6.06 -8.10 6.71
CA ARG A 78 7.21 -8.96 6.97
C ARG A 78 7.55 -9.01 8.46
N TRP A 79 7.40 -7.89 9.13
CA TRP A 79 7.54 -7.73 10.57
C TRP A 79 6.72 -6.52 11.05
N SER A 80 6.45 -6.49 12.36
CA SER A 80 5.83 -5.35 13.01
C SER A 80 6.37 -5.15 14.43
N VAL A 81 6.33 -3.90 14.89
CA VAL A 81 6.62 -3.48 16.26
C VAL A 81 5.48 -2.60 16.75
N ILE A 82 5.04 -2.82 17.98
CA ILE A 82 3.99 -2.03 18.62
C ILE A 82 4.61 -1.23 19.79
N ASP A 83 4.44 0.08 19.74
CA ASP A 83 4.75 1.01 20.82
C ASP A 83 3.46 1.32 21.59
N GLU A 84 3.29 0.66 22.72
CA GLU A 84 2.09 0.81 23.56
C GLU A 84 1.98 2.19 24.21
N GLU A 85 3.12 2.85 24.50
CA GLU A 85 3.12 4.18 25.13
C GLU A 85 2.55 5.23 24.20
N ARG A 86 2.79 5.09 22.90
CA ARG A 86 2.34 6.03 21.86
C ARG A 86 1.10 5.56 21.12
N GLY A 87 0.72 4.28 21.26
CA GLY A 87 -0.34 3.68 20.45
C GLY A 87 0.07 3.54 18.98
N TRP A 88 1.34 3.23 18.71
CA TRP A 88 1.84 3.11 17.33
C TRP A 88 2.08 1.66 16.93
N VAL A 89 1.80 1.37 15.67
CA VAL A 89 2.25 0.16 15.00
C VAL A 89 3.19 0.57 13.87
N VAL A 90 4.41 0.04 13.89
CA VAL A 90 5.38 0.22 12.81
C VAL A 90 5.61 -1.14 12.16
N CYS A 91 5.45 -1.22 10.84
CA CYS A 91 5.62 -2.49 10.14
C CYS A 91 6.30 -2.30 8.77
N GLU A 92 6.95 -3.35 8.29
CA GLU A 92 7.40 -3.43 6.91
C GLU A 92 6.35 -4.17 6.09
N ILE A 93 5.74 -3.47 5.14
CA ILE A 93 4.75 -4.03 4.22
C ILE A 93 5.43 -4.36 2.90
N ARG A 94 5.18 -5.56 2.37
CA ARG A 94 5.62 -5.97 1.03
C ARG A 94 4.57 -5.55 0.00
N ASN A 95 4.97 -4.81 -1.03
CA ASN A 95 4.09 -4.46 -2.15
C ASN A 95 4.37 -5.44 -3.29
N ILE A 96 3.56 -6.48 -3.40
CA ILE A 96 3.79 -7.60 -4.31
C ILE A 96 3.01 -7.40 -5.61
N MET A 97 3.73 -7.39 -6.74
CA MET A 97 3.13 -7.36 -8.07
C MET A 97 2.52 -8.71 -8.44
N ALA A 98 1.52 -8.70 -9.33
CA ALA A 98 0.96 -9.92 -9.91
C ALA A 98 2.04 -10.74 -10.64
N ASP A 99 1.79 -12.05 -10.84
CA ASP A 99 2.67 -12.89 -11.66
C ASP A 99 2.78 -12.33 -13.09
N PRO A 100 3.99 -11.91 -13.53
CA PRO A 100 4.18 -11.33 -14.85
C PRO A 100 4.11 -12.38 -15.99
N GLY A 101 4.07 -13.67 -15.66
CA GLY A 101 3.94 -14.75 -16.63
C GLY A 101 4.98 -15.86 -16.53
N ASP A 102 6.08 -15.60 -15.82
CA ASP A 102 7.18 -16.54 -15.60
C ASP A 102 7.32 -16.99 -14.15
N ARG A 103 6.39 -16.56 -13.28
CA ARG A 103 6.36 -16.78 -11.83
C ARG A 103 7.48 -16.08 -11.07
N SER A 104 8.18 -15.13 -11.68
CA SER A 104 9.12 -14.28 -10.95
C SER A 104 8.37 -13.38 -9.97
N VAL A 105 9.00 -13.13 -8.83
CA VAL A 105 8.45 -12.26 -7.78
C VAL A 105 9.08 -10.89 -7.88
N HIS A 106 8.24 -9.88 -8.06
CA HIS A 106 8.62 -8.48 -8.08
C HIS A 106 7.91 -7.77 -6.93
N GLU A 107 8.69 -7.23 -6.02
CA GLU A 107 8.19 -6.54 -4.84
C GLU A 107 9.17 -5.48 -4.35
N GLU A 108 8.68 -4.44 -3.73
CA GLU A 108 9.48 -3.49 -2.98
C GLU A 108 8.75 -3.14 -1.68
N PRO A 109 9.42 -3.21 -0.52
CA PRO A 109 8.78 -2.91 0.75
C PRO A 109 8.68 -1.41 1.01
N ASN A 110 7.71 -1.04 1.86
CA ASN A 110 7.66 0.23 2.56
C ASN A 110 7.60 0.02 4.07
N ILE A 111 7.96 1.04 4.83
CA ILE A 111 7.68 1.12 6.26
C ILE A 111 6.39 1.89 6.43
N THR A 112 5.39 1.24 7.02
CA THR A 112 4.12 1.86 7.40
C THR A 112 4.13 2.17 8.89
N ILE A 113 3.77 3.40 9.25
CA ILE A 113 3.63 3.87 10.62
C ILE A 113 2.15 4.21 10.84
N LEU A 114 1.47 3.38 11.61
CA LEU A 114 0.07 3.57 11.99
C LEU A 114 0.00 4.19 13.40
N ARG A 115 -0.84 5.22 13.59
CA ARG A 115 -1.13 5.81 14.90
C ARG A 115 -2.56 5.51 15.26
N TYR A 116 -2.73 4.71 16.29
CA TYR A 116 -4.04 4.25 16.75
C TYR A 116 -4.79 5.34 17.49
N ALA A 117 -6.11 5.40 17.29
CA ALA A 117 -7.00 6.39 17.90
C ALA A 117 -8.02 5.80 18.88
N GLY A 118 -8.08 4.47 18.98
CA GLY A 118 -9.14 3.76 19.72
C GLY A 118 -10.25 3.25 18.79
N GLU A 119 -11.12 2.43 19.34
CA GLU A 119 -12.31 1.90 18.65
C GLU A 119 -12.00 1.14 17.33
N GLY A 120 -10.81 0.55 17.23
CA GLY A 120 -10.36 -0.15 16.03
C GLY A 120 -9.90 0.75 14.87
N LEU A 121 -9.82 2.08 15.09
CA LEU A 121 -9.50 3.07 14.04
C LEU A 121 -8.11 3.67 14.23
N PHE A 122 -7.51 4.10 13.11
CA PHE A 122 -6.24 4.81 13.10
C PHE A 122 -6.43 6.30 12.82
N ALA A 123 -5.73 7.15 13.57
CA ALA A 123 -5.69 8.60 13.38
C ALA A 123 -4.75 9.00 12.24
N SER A 124 -3.76 8.17 11.94
CA SER A 124 -2.89 8.41 10.78
C SER A 124 -2.18 7.16 10.31
N GLU A 125 -1.80 7.22 9.04
CA GLU A 125 -0.84 6.32 8.41
C GLU A 125 0.24 7.15 7.71
N GLU A 126 1.48 6.68 7.76
CA GLU A 126 2.61 7.26 7.05
C GLU A 126 3.39 6.16 6.37
N ASP A 127 3.52 6.24 5.04
CA ASP A 127 4.29 5.30 4.24
C ASP A 127 5.63 5.88 3.81
N VAL A 128 6.70 5.21 4.23
CA VAL A 128 8.09 5.61 3.95
C VAL A 128 8.75 4.55 3.08
N TYR A 129 9.14 4.93 1.88
CA TYR A 129 9.83 4.05 0.94
C TYR A 129 10.85 4.81 0.07
N ASN A 130 11.64 4.06 -0.69
CA ASN A 130 12.63 4.63 -1.59
C ASN A 130 12.13 4.56 -3.05
N PRO A 131 11.67 5.68 -3.65
CA PRO A 131 11.21 5.71 -5.04
C PRO A 131 12.27 5.25 -6.04
N MET A 132 13.57 5.44 -5.73
CA MET A 132 14.68 5.02 -6.58
C MET A 132 14.83 3.50 -6.70
N ARG A 133 14.23 2.75 -5.77
CA ARG A 133 14.15 1.29 -5.83
C ARG A 133 12.81 0.82 -6.39
N TYR A 134 11.76 1.55 -6.07
CA TYR A 134 10.40 1.22 -6.46
C TYR A 134 10.21 1.29 -8.00
N LEU A 135 10.66 2.36 -8.62
CA LEU A 135 10.54 2.55 -10.08
C LEU A 135 11.24 1.45 -10.90
N PRO A 136 12.50 1.06 -10.62
CA PRO A 136 13.15 -0.06 -11.31
C PRO A 136 12.41 -1.39 -11.11
N MET A 137 11.89 -1.68 -9.91
CA MET A 137 11.13 -2.90 -9.65
C MET A 137 9.88 -2.98 -10.53
N VAL A 138 9.10 -1.90 -10.61
CA VAL A 138 7.90 -1.83 -11.46
C VAL A 138 8.26 -1.97 -12.94
N ARG A 139 9.32 -1.29 -13.39
CA ARG A 139 9.80 -1.40 -14.77
C ARG A 139 10.20 -2.84 -15.12
N ASP A 140 10.98 -3.48 -14.26
CA ASP A 140 11.47 -4.84 -14.49
C ASP A 140 10.28 -5.83 -14.54
N TRP A 141 9.29 -5.66 -13.66
CA TRP A 141 8.03 -6.40 -13.73
C TRP A 141 7.31 -6.19 -15.08
N ALA A 142 7.19 -4.94 -15.51
CA ALA A 142 6.47 -4.60 -16.74
C ALA A 142 7.16 -5.17 -18.00
N MET A 143 8.51 -5.19 -18.02
CA MET A 143 9.29 -5.80 -19.10
C MET A 143 9.03 -7.30 -19.20
N VAL A 144 9.01 -8.02 -18.07
CA VAL A 144 8.68 -9.45 -18.04
C VAL A 144 7.22 -9.67 -18.45
N ALA A 145 6.29 -8.90 -17.90
CA ALA A 145 4.88 -9.00 -18.25
C ALA A 145 4.62 -8.76 -19.75
N ASN A 146 5.32 -7.80 -20.35
CA ASN A 146 5.24 -7.56 -21.80
C ASN A 146 5.73 -8.77 -22.61
N ALA A 147 6.87 -9.35 -22.25
CA ALA A 147 7.44 -10.52 -22.92
C ALA A 147 6.50 -11.74 -22.86
N HIS A 148 5.65 -11.82 -21.84
CA HIS A 148 4.66 -12.88 -21.65
C HIS A 148 3.24 -12.51 -22.10
N GLY A 149 3.04 -11.34 -22.72
CA GLY A 149 1.72 -10.88 -23.18
C GLY A 149 0.74 -10.57 -22.04
N ARG A 150 1.26 -10.24 -20.85
CA ARG A 150 0.47 -9.92 -19.64
C ARG A 150 0.53 -8.47 -19.21
N LEU A 151 1.23 -7.61 -19.97
CA LEU A 151 1.29 -6.19 -19.64
C LEU A 151 -0.11 -5.57 -19.83
N PRO A 152 -0.68 -4.96 -18.77
CA PRO A 152 -2.00 -4.34 -18.88
C PRO A 152 -1.94 -3.06 -19.72
N SER A 153 -3.02 -2.76 -20.43
CA SER A 153 -3.08 -1.61 -21.36
C SER A 153 -2.82 -0.26 -20.66
N ASN A 154 -3.18 -0.11 -19.37
CA ASN A 154 -2.93 1.11 -18.60
C ASN A 154 -1.46 1.28 -18.18
N ALA A 155 -0.61 0.26 -18.34
CA ALA A 155 0.82 0.35 -18.07
C ALA A 155 1.62 1.03 -19.21
N HIS A 156 1.13 1.03 -20.44
CA HIS A 156 1.86 1.57 -21.60
C HIS A 156 2.30 3.03 -21.40
N ARG A 157 1.38 3.91 -21.00
CA ARG A 157 1.70 5.33 -20.73
C ARG A 157 2.74 5.50 -19.62
N TRP A 158 2.68 4.66 -18.58
CA TRP A 158 3.65 4.67 -17.51
C TRP A 158 5.03 4.24 -18.02
N MET A 159 5.09 3.19 -18.85
CA MET A 159 6.34 2.71 -19.46
C MET A 159 6.98 3.76 -20.37
N GLU A 160 6.20 4.49 -21.17
CA GLU A 160 6.69 5.60 -21.99
C GLU A 160 7.37 6.67 -21.13
N THR A 161 6.85 6.94 -19.93
CA THR A 161 7.36 7.98 -19.03
C THR A 161 8.59 7.52 -18.25
N TYR A 162 8.56 6.30 -17.71
CA TYR A 162 9.53 5.84 -16.70
C TYR A 162 10.49 4.75 -17.20
N ALA A 163 10.33 4.28 -18.42
CA ALA A 163 11.20 3.29 -19.05
C ALA A 163 11.65 3.78 -20.45
N PRO A 164 12.49 4.82 -20.54
CA PRO A 164 12.95 5.37 -21.82
C PRO A 164 13.62 4.28 -22.66
N GLY A 165 13.21 4.17 -23.93
CA GLY A 165 13.67 3.14 -24.86
C GLY A 165 12.88 1.82 -24.80
N TRP A 166 11.80 1.74 -24.02
CA TRP A 166 10.86 0.65 -24.11
C TRP A 166 10.10 0.72 -25.45
N ASN A 167 10.19 -0.35 -26.22
CA ASN A 167 9.45 -0.52 -27.48
C ASN A 167 8.42 -1.64 -27.23
N GLY A 168 7.18 -1.24 -26.93
CA GLY A 168 6.06 -2.14 -26.71
C GLY A 168 5.63 -2.90 -27.96
#